data_bdfaa3952e32d1dcda2ed5ccfe2c4089
#
_entry.id   bdfaa3952e32d1dcda2ed5ccfe2c4089
#
_cell.length_a   1.000
_cell.length_b   1.000
_cell.length_c   1.000
_cell.angle_alpha   90.00
_cell.angle_beta   90.00
_cell.angle_gamma   90.00
#
_symmetry.space_group_name_H-M   'P 1'
#
loop_
_entity.id
_entity.type
_entity.pdbx_description
1 polymer ?
#
loop_
_entity_poly.entity_id
_entity_poly.type
_entity_poly.pdbx_seq_one_letter_code
_entity_poly.pdbx_strand_id
1 'polypeptide(L)' 'MFSKFKAKDKVIVNGIGKCNGKEYINQTAIVINRDPFFLDYNVRFEDGTEDWLEEECLRKFKGE' A
#
# COMPACT_ATOMS: atom_id res chain seq x y z
N MET A 1 -8.62 -17.39 1.69
CA MET A 1 -7.75 -16.43 2.37
C MET A 1 -8.30 -15.01 2.28
N PHE A 2 -8.19 -14.27 3.34
CA PHE A 2 -8.76 -12.92 3.39
C PHE A 2 -7.72 -11.86 3.08
N SER A 3 -8.12 -10.86 2.32
CA SER A 3 -7.29 -9.68 2.13
C SER A 3 -7.40 -8.81 3.38
N LYS A 4 -6.27 -8.30 3.82
CA LYS A 4 -6.26 -7.40 4.96
C LYS A 4 -6.81 -6.03 4.59
N PHE A 5 -6.61 -5.63 3.34
CA PHE A 5 -7.06 -4.33 2.84
C PHE A 5 -7.83 -4.53 1.55
N LYS A 6 -8.61 -3.55 1.19
CA LYS A 6 -9.37 -3.58 -0.04
C LYS A 6 -9.25 -2.25 -0.76
N ALA A 7 -9.71 -2.21 -2.00
CA ALA A 7 -9.65 -0.99 -2.80
C ALA A 7 -10.29 0.17 -2.06
N LYS A 8 -9.65 1.32 -2.16
CA LYS A 8 -10.07 2.58 -1.55
C LYS A 8 -9.74 2.71 -0.07
N ASP A 9 -9.20 1.66 0.55
CA ASP A 9 -8.73 1.79 1.92
C ASP A 9 -7.55 2.74 1.98
N LYS A 10 -7.55 3.58 3.01
CA LYS A 10 -6.43 4.48 3.26
C LYS A 10 -5.47 3.80 4.20
N VAL A 11 -4.19 3.80 3.86
CA VAL A 11 -3.17 3.08 4.61
C VAL A 11 -1.95 3.95 4.82
N ILE A 12 -1.13 3.54 5.78
CA ILE A 12 0.19 4.13 6.00
C ILE A 12 1.21 3.11 5.52
N VAL A 13 2.15 3.57 4.72
CA VAL A 13 3.13 2.72 4.07
C VAL A 13 4.50 2.89 4.71
N ASN A 14 5.10 1.78 5.09
CA ASN A 14 6.48 1.73 5.57
C ASN A 14 7.14 0.54 4.90
N GLY A 15 8.14 0.81 4.07
CA GLY A 15 8.85 -0.27 3.39
C GLY A 15 9.30 0.15 2.02
N ILE A 16 9.83 -0.81 1.29
CA ILE A 16 10.40 -0.57 -0.03
C ILE A 16 9.45 -1.03 -1.10
N GLY A 17 9.12 -0.11 -2.02
CA GLY A 17 8.22 -0.41 -3.11
C GLY A 17 8.87 -1.36 -4.11
N LYS A 18 8.10 -2.29 -4.61
CA LYS A 18 8.62 -3.32 -5.51
C LYS A 18 8.85 -2.80 -6.92
N CYS A 19 8.10 -1.80 -7.33
CA CYS A 19 8.27 -1.24 -8.67
C CYS A 19 9.36 -0.19 -8.71
N ASN A 20 9.33 0.73 -7.76
CA ASN A 20 10.25 1.87 -7.81
C ASN A 20 11.52 1.64 -7.03
N GLY A 21 11.54 0.64 -6.15
CA GLY A 21 12.69 0.42 -5.28
C GLY A 21 12.88 1.53 -4.27
N LYS A 22 11.88 2.36 -4.09
CA LYS A 22 11.95 3.53 -3.24
C LYS A 22 11.51 3.18 -1.83
N GLU A 23 12.16 3.74 -0.84
CA GLU A 23 11.77 3.52 0.54
C GLU A 23 10.71 4.53 0.94
N TYR A 24 9.62 4.04 1.50
CA TYR A 24 8.53 4.88 2.00
C TYR A 24 8.51 4.80 3.51
N ILE A 25 8.40 5.95 4.15
CA ILE A 25 8.38 6.02 5.61
C ILE A 25 7.16 6.84 6.02
N ASN A 26 6.21 6.18 6.68
CA ASN A 26 4.98 6.80 7.18
C ASN A 26 4.25 7.60 6.11
N GLN A 27 4.25 7.09 4.87
CA GLN A 27 3.57 7.76 3.77
C GLN A 27 2.14 7.29 3.68
N THR A 28 1.22 8.22 3.54
CA THR A 28 -0.19 7.90 3.37
C THR A 28 -0.48 7.56 1.93
N ALA A 29 -1.29 6.53 1.71
CA ALA A 29 -1.64 6.12 0.36
C ALA A 29 -3.02 5.48 0.35
N ILE A 30 -3.57 5.31 -0.85
CA ILE A 30 -4.87 4.67 -1.05
C ILE A 30 -4.63 3.37 -1.78
N VAL A 31 -5.22 2.29 -1.27
CA VAL A 31 -5.14 0.99 -1.94
C VAL A 31 -5.96 1.03 -3.22
N ILE A 32 -5.35 0.62 -4.32
CA ILE A 32 -6.03 0.58 -5.62
C ILE A 32 -6.51 -0.82 -5.93
N ASN A 33 -5.62 -1.80 -5.81
CA ASN A 33 -6.02 -3.18 -6.01
C ASN A 33 -4.99 -4.10 -5.35
N ARG A 34 -5.24 -5.39 -5.43
CA ARG A 34 -4.42 -6.42 -4.81
C ARG A 34 -4.04 -7.45 -5.85
N ASP A 35 -2.81 -7.96 -5.74
CA ASP A 35 -2.39 -9.06 -6.59
C ASP A 35 -3.12 -10.32 -6.15
N PRO A 36 -3.79 -11.03 -7.07
CA PRO A 36 -4.54 -12.22 -6.69
C PRO A 36 -3.69 -13.41 -6.28
N PHE A 37 -2.41 -13.40 -6.63
CA PHE A 37 -1.52 -14.53 -6.34
C PHE A 37 -0.57 -14.28 -5.18
N PHE A 38 -0.27 -13.03 -4.91
CA PHE A 38 0.66 -12.64 -3.84
C PHE A 38 -0.05 -11.67 -2.91
N LEU A 39 0.50 -11.48 -1.73
CA LEU A 39 -0.07 -10.54 -0.77
C LEU A 39 0.49 -9.15 -0.97
N ASP A 40 0.54 -8.71 -2.21
CA ASP A 40 1.02 -7.38 -2.57
C ASP A 40 -0.17 -6.51 -2.90
N TYR A 41 -0.03 -5.22 -2.59
CA TYR A 41 -1.07 -4.24 -2.84
C TYR A 41 -0.51 -3.12 -3.68
N ASN A 42 -1.28 -2.70 -4.69
CA ASN A 42 -0.96 -1.52 -5.46
C ASN A 42 -1.57 -0.32 -4.74
N VAL A 43 -0.74 0.65 -4.42
CA VAL A 43 -1.20 1.83 -3.69
C VAL A 43 -0.81 3.09 -4.45
N ARG A 44 -1.61 4.15 -4.26
CA ARG A 44 -1.32 5.45 -4.86
C ARG A 44 -1.07 6.44 -3.74
N PHE A 45 0.06 7.11 -3.82
CA PHE A 45 0.44 8.13 -2.83
C PHE A 45 -0.19 9.47 -3.19
N GLU A 46 -0.06 10.43 -2.28
CA GLU A 46 -0.72 11.72 -2.45
C GLU A 46 -0.21 12.50 -3.66
N ASP A 47 1.04 12.26 -4.05
CA ASP A 47 1.61 12.93 -5.21
C ASP A 47 1.25 12.23 -6.53
N GLY A 48 0.43 11.19 -6.49
CA GLY A 48 0.01 10.47 -7.67
C GLY A 48 0.90 9.29 -8.03
N THR A 49 2.01 9.10 -7.34
CA THR A 49 2.91 7.98 -7.57
C THR A 49 2.23 6.67 -7.14
N GLU A 50 2.44 5.61 -7.91
CA GLU A 50 1.90 4.30 -7.57
C GLU A 50 3.03 3.31 -7.41
N ASP A 51 2.84 2.37 -6.51
CA ASP A 51 3.84 1.33 -6.27
C ASP A 51 3.16 0.11 -5.69
N TRP A 52 3.85 -1.02 -5.72
CA TRP A 52 3.40 -2.27 -5.14
C TRP A 52 4.17 -2.52 -3.85
N LEU A 53 3.44 -2.87 -2.79
CA LEU A 53 4.05 -3.15 -1.50
C LEU A 53 3.44 -4.40 -0.88
N GLU A 54 4.26 -5.10 -0.11
CA GLU A 54 3.79 -6.27 0.61
C GLU A 54 2.84 -5.85 1.72
N GLU A 55 1.94 -6.76 2.06
CA GLU A 55 0.91 -6.48 3.04
C GLU A 55 1.50 -6.00 4.37
N GLU A 56 2.63 -6.57 4.78
CA GLU A 56 3.22 -6.21 6.06
C GLU A 56 3.83 -4.81 6.06
N CYS A 57 3.96 -4.19 4.89
CA CYS A 57 4.44 -2.81 4.79
C CYS A 57 3.30 -1.80 4.99
N LEU A 58 2.08 -2.28 5.11
CA LEU A 58 0.90 -1.43 5.18
C LEU A 58 0.19 -1.60 6.51
N ARG A 59 -0.42 -0.52 6.98
CA ARG A 59 -1.33 -0.60 8.10
C ARG A 59 -2.45 0.41 7.90
N LYS A 60 -3.59 0.15 8.53
CA LYS A 60 -4.74 1.04 8.40
C LYS A 60 -4.42 2.44 8.87
N PHE A 61 -4.84 3.42 8.10
CA PHE A 61 -4.74 4.80 8.51
C PHE A 61 -5.85 5.08 9.52
N LYS A 62 -5.48 5.59 10.69
CA LYS A 62 -6.45 5.86 11.75
C LYS A 62 -6.51 7.33 12.08
N GLY A 63 -6.20 8.15 11.12
CA GLY A 63 -6.27 9.56 11.33
C GLY A 63 -7.69 10.04 11.42
N GLU A 64 -8.09 10.59 12.11
CA GLU A 64 -9.20 11.16 12.22
C GLU A 64 -9.95 11.27 12.47
#